data_44a70d66e3a2bba5237a7d26961b97d1
#
_entry.id   44a70d66e3a2bba5237a7d26961b97d1
#
_cell.length_a   1.000
_cell.length_b   1.000
_cell.length_c   1.000
_cell.angle_alpha   90.00
_cell.angle_beta   90.00
_cell.angle_gamma   90.00
#
_symmetry.space_group_name_H-M   'P 1'
#
loop_
_entity.id
_entity.type
_entity.pdbx_description
1 polymer ?
#
loop_
_entity_poly.entity_id
_entity_poly.type
_entity_poly.pdbx_seq_one_letter_code
_entity_poly.pdbx_strand_id
1 'polypeptide(L)'
;MKITIVSFAMAAPFGLIACDNTKHNTLTEQEKAEGWELLFDGETLDGWRDLNGTALTGPWEVVNGTIQADGQGSDASGYIVTDKAYENFELSWDWKISKGGNSGLLYHVVERPQFPVPYVTGPEYQLIDDINFAEPLEDWQRCGVDYAMYLPDFNTIKVHPAGEWNNSKIIFDNGHVTSFMNGHKTVEFDAWSDDW
;
A
#
# COMPACT_ATOMS: atom_id res chain seq x y z
N MET A 1 1.92 -4.24 16.91
CA MET A 1 1.17 -2.98 16.90
C MET A 1 0.19 -3.03 15.74
N LYS A 2 -1.01 -2.50 15.90
CA LYS A 2 -2.03 -2.51 14.84
C LYS A 2 -2.11 -1.12 14.21
N ILE A 3 -2.03 -1.05 12.89
CA ILE A 3 -1.95 0.21 12.15
C ILE A 3 -2.96 0.17 11.02
N THR A 4 -3.78 1.20 10.89
CA THR A 4 -4.69 1.36 9.77
C THR A 4 -4.28 2.56 8.94
N ILE A 5 -3.99 2.34 7.67
CA ILE A 5 -3.95 3.38 6.65
C ILE A 5 -5.26 3.30 5.89
N VAL A 6 -5.92 4.41 5.74
CA VAL A 6 -7.11 4.48 4.93
C VAL A 6 -6.82 5.31 3.69
N SER A 7 -7.03 4.68 2.55
CA SER A 7 -7.24 5.27 1.23
C SER A 7 -6.04 5.86 0.49
N PHE A 8 -5.38 5.02 -0.29
CA PHE A 8 -4.56 5.47 -1.41
C PHE A 8 -5.38 5.45 -2.72
N ALA A 9 -5.45 6.54 -3.45
CA ALA A 9 -6.02 6.60 -4.78
C ALA A 9 -5.01 7.14 -5.79
N MET A 10 -4.83 6.45 -6.90
CA MET A 10 -4.22 7.04 -8.08
C MET A 10 -5.29 7.77 -8.90
N ALA A 11 -4.98 8.96 -9.41
CA ALA A 11 -5.92 9.86 -10.07
C ALA A 11 -6.65 9.20 -11.25
N ALA A 12 -7.98 9.13 -11.14
CA ALA A 12 -8.86 8.87 -12.27
C ALA A 12 -9.84 10.03 -12.43
N PRO A 13 -10.25 10.41 -13.65
CA PRO A 13 -11.20 11.50 -13.84
C PRO A 13 -12.57 11.19 -13.27
N PHE A 14 -13.20 12.22 -12.73
CA PHE A 14 -14.48 12.32 -12.04
C PHE A 14 -15.55 11.28 -12.40
N GLY A 15 -16.01 10.53 -11.40
CA GLY A 15 -17.28 9.82 -11.37
C GLY A 15 -18.02 10.11 -10.06
N LEU A 16 -19.33 10.33 -10.16
CA LEU A 16 -20.22 10.64 -9.04
C LEU A 16 -20.20 9.52 -7.99
N ILE A 17 -19.82 9.85 -6.76
CA ILE A 17 -19.76 8.95 -5.62
C ILE A 17 -21.11 8.98 -4.90
N ALA A 18 -21.72 7.81 -4.72
CA ALA A 18 -22.80 7.63 -3.75
C ALA A 18 -22.22 7.83 -2.33
N CYS A 19 -22.88 8.66 -1.52
CA CYS A 19 -22.52 8.86 -0.12
C CYS A 19 -22.72 7.55 0.67
N ASP A 20 -21.64 6.83 0.91
CA ASP A 20 -21.58 5.88 2.00
C ASP A 20 -21.27 6.66 3.28
N ASN A 21 -22.10 6.49 4.32
CA ASN A 21 -22.00 7.21 5.58
C ASN A 21 -20.93 6.65 6.53
N THR A 22 -20.06 5.77 6.07
CA THR A 22 -18.87 5.35 6.80
C THR A 22 -17.88 6.50 6.80
N LYS A 23 -17.54 6.99 7.98
CA LYS A 23 -16.45 7.97 8.14
C LYS A 23 -15.14 7.26 7.83
N HIS A 24 -14.62 7.46 6.63
CA HIS A 24 -13.27 7.04 6.29
C HIS A 24 -12.25 7.77 7.19
N ASN A 25 -11.08 7.21 7.38
CA ASN A 25 -9.99 7.77 8.17
C ASN A 25 -10.39 8.06 9.63
N THR A 26 -11.19 7.19 10.22
CA THR A 26 -11.56 7.26 11.63
C THR A 26 -11.55 5.86 12.25
N LEU A 27 -11.06 5.75 13.47
CA LEU A 27 -11.12 4.51 14.22
C LEU A 27 -12.39 4.45 15.05
N THR A 28 -13.03 3.29 15.03
CA THR A 28 -14.08 2.96 15.99
C THR A 28 -13.54 2.85 17.41
N GLU A 29 -14.39 2.94 18.42
CA GLU A 29 -13.97 2.75 19.82
C GLU A 29 -13.40 1.35 20.07
N GLN A 30 -13.87 0.35 19.33
CA GLN A 30 -13.33 -1.00 19.38
C GLN A 30 -11.90 -1.05 18.83
N GLU A 31 -11.64 -0.49 17.66
CA GLU A 31 -10.30 -0.44 17.05
C GLU A 31 -9.31 0.31 17.93
N LYS A 32 -9.73 1.43 18.52
CA LYS A 32 -8.90 2.15 19.51
C LYS A 32 -8.57 1.27 20.73
N ALA A 33 -9.56 0.53 21.25
CA ALA A 33 -9.35 -0.37 22.38
C ALA A 33 -8.44 -1.56 22.02
N GLU A 34 -8.45 -1.99 20.76
CA GLU A 34 -7.57 -3.02 20.21
C GLU A 34 -6.15 -2.52 19.89
N GLY A 35 -5.91 -1.21 19.99
CA GLY A 35 -4.61 -0.58 19.80
C GLY A 35 -4.28 -0.22 18.35
N TRP A 36 -5.31 -0.04 17.49
CA TRP A 36 -5.12 0.52 16.16
C TRP A 36 -4.75 2.00 16.21
N GLU A 37 -3.84 2.40 15.34
CA GLU A 37 -3.43 3.79 15.11
C GLU A 37 -3.69 4.17 13.66
N LEU A 38 -4.19 5.38 13.40
CA LEU A 38 -4.29 5.91 12.04
C LEU A 38 -2.94 6.43 11.59
N LEU A 39 -2.53 6.05 10.36
CA LEU A 39 -1.38 6.64 9.67
C LEU A 39 -1.78 7.84 8.81
N PHE A 40 -3.08 8.05 8.60
CA PHE A 40 -3.60 9.14 7.79
C PHE A 40 -4.96 9.58 8.33
N ASP A 41 -5.11 10.86 8.58
CA ASP A 41 -6.32 11.46 9.16
C ASP A 41 -7.40 11.86 8.13
N GLY A 42 -7.07 11.75 6.83
CA GLY A 42 -7.94 12.18 5.74
C GLY A 42 -7.82 13.66 5.38
N GLU A 43 -7.04 14.44 6.10
CA GLU A 43 -6.93 15.90 5.95
C GLU A 43 -5.50 16.38 5.68
N THR A 44 -4.50 15.74 6.31
CA THR A 44 -3.10 16.17 6.23
C THR A 44 -2.16 15.02 5.89
N LEU A 45 -0.97 15.34 5.43
CA LEU A 45 0.13 14.38 5.25
C LEU A 45 1.11 14.43 6.43
N ASP A 46 0.65 14.89 7.60
CA ASP A 46 1.44 14.85 8.82
C ASP A 46 1.81 13.40 9.17
N GLY A 47 3.07 13.17 9.51
CA GLY A 47 3.59 11.82 9.75
C GLY A 47 4.12 11.12 8.50
N TRP A 48 4.16 11.82 7.36
CA TRP A 48 4.70 11.35 6.10
C TRP A 48 5.80 12.28 5.56
N ARG A 49 6.78 11.73 4.89
CA ARG A 49 7.88 12.45 4.25
C ARG A 49 8.40 11.70 3.02
N ASP A 50 9.25 12.35 2.26
CA ASP A 50 9.95 11.69 1.16
C ASP A 50 10.96 10.65 1.68
N LEU A 51 11.19 9.59 0.93
CA LEU A 51 12.24 8.61 1.20
C LEU A 51 13.60 9.30 1.32
N ASN A 52 14.34 9.01 2.37
CA ASN A 52 15.61 9.67 2.72
C ASN A 52 15.50 11.21 2.95
N GLY A 53 14.30 11.75 3.00
CA GLY A 53 14.02 13.17 3.23
C GLY A 53 13.61 13.49 4.67
N THR A 54 13.42 14.76 4.93
CA THR A 54 12.91 15.28 6.23
C THR A 54 11.57 16.00 6.08
N ALA A 55 11.08 16.11 4.87
CA ALA A 55 9.80 16.73 4.52
C ALA A 55 9.23 16.04 3.29
N LEU A 56 7.96 16.29 3.02
CA LEU A 56 7.30 15.84 1.81
C LEU A 56 7.40 16.97 0.77
N THR A 57 8.03 16.69 -0.36
CA THR A 57 8.25 17.64 -1.46
C THR A 57 7.79 17.11 -2.82
N GLY A 58 7.44 15.81 -2.87
CA GLY A 58 6.94 15.13 -4.06
C GLY A 58 5.48 15.47 -4.38
N PRO A 59 4.97 14.94 -5.50
CA PRO A 59 3.63 15.22 -6.01
C PRO A 59 2.52 14.44 -5.31
N TRP A 60 2.72 14.13 -4.04
CA TRP A 60 1.69 13.49 -3.21
C TRP A 60 0.80 14.55 -2.58
N GLU A 61 -0.49 14.39 -2.67
CA GLU A 61 -1.47 15.35 -2.16
C GLU A 61 -2.66 14.65 -1.48
N VAL A 62 -3.39 15.40 -0.67
CA VAL A 62 -4.66 14.93 -0.10
C VAL A 62 -5.80 15.38 -1.00
N VAL A 63 -6.54 14.43 -1.54
CA VAL A 63 -7.70 14.68 -2.39
C VAL A 63 -8.88 13.85 -1.91
N ASN A 64 -9.96 14.52 -1.51
CA ASN A 64 -11.19 13.88 -1.04
C ASN A 64 -10.97 12.82 0.06
N GLY A 65 -10.10 13.12 1.02
CA GLY A 65 -9.79 12.19 2.12
C GLY A 65 -8.91 11.02 1.73
N THR A 66 -8.17 11.12 0.63
CA THR A 66 -7.23 10.09 0.17
C THR A 66 -5.85 10.66 -0.06
N ILE A 67 -4.81 9.88 0.17
CA ILE A 67 -3.45 10.19 -0.28
C ILE A 67 -3.36 9.83 -1.76
N GLN A 68 -3.01 10.77 -2.60
CA GLN A 68 -2.95 10.61 -4.06
C GLN A 68 -1.59 10.97 -4.62
N ALA A 69 -1.10 10.14 -5.56
CA ALA A 69 -0.01 10.52 -6.46
C ALA A 69 -0.58 11.00 -7.80
N ASP A 70 0.10 11.90 -8.48
CA ASP A 70 -0.33 12.43 -9.77
C ASP A 70 -0.26 11.44 -10.94
N GLY A 71 0.40 10.28 -10.73
CA GLY A 71 0.49 9.21 -11.72
C GLY A 71 1.35 9.52 -12.93
N GLN A 72 2.22 10.52 -12.87
CA GLN A 72 3.07 10.96 -13.99
C GLN A 72 4.37 10.15 -14.07
N GLY A 73 4.27 8.88 -14.49
CA GLY A 73 5.42 8.05 -14.86
C GLY A 73 6.02 7.23 -13.73
N SER A 74 6.93 6.33 -14.09
CA SER A 74 7.65 5.47 -13.15
C SER A 74 8.55 6.31 -12.25
N ASP A 75 8.61 5.98 -10.98
CA ASP A 75 9.47 6.59 -9.95
C ASP A 75 9.47 8.14 -9.90
N ALA A 76 8.78 8.79 -10.85
CA ALA A 76 8.74 10.26 -10.97
C ALA A 76 7.92 10.91 -9.86
N SER A 77 6.93 10.19 -9.33
CA SER A 77 6.12 10.65 -8.19
C SER A 77 6.88 10.57 -6.86
N GLY A 78 8.04 9.91 -6.84
CA GLY A 78 8.79 9.68 -5.63
C GLY A 78 8.11 8.69 -4.70
N TYR A 79 8.71 8.50 -3.54
CA TYR A 79 8.24 7.57 -2.52
C TYR A 79 7.97 8.33 -1.24
N ILE A 80 6.82 8.08 -0.63
CA ILE A 80 6.53 8.57 0.71
C ILE A 80 6.73 7.46 1.73
N VAL A 81 7.22 7.83 2.89
CA VAL A 81 7.43 6.92 4.01
C VAL A 81 6.85 7.51 5.28
N THR A 82 6.47 6.66 6.22
CA THR A 82 6.06 7.09 7.54
C THR A 82 7.24 7.65 8.33
N ASP A 83 7.03 8.72 9.10
CA ASP A 83 8.06 9.28 10.00
C ASP A 83 8.49 8.27 11.06
N LYS A 84 7.54 7.45 11.52
CA LYS A 84 7.75 6.42 12.54
C LYS A 84 8.09 5.09 11.90
N ALA A 85 9.09 4.40 12.44
CA ALA A 85 9.44 3.04 12.04
C ALA A 85 8.64 2.00 12.84
N TYR A 86 8.31 0.88 12.19
CA TYR A 86 7.54 -0.23 12.75
C TYR A 86 8.29 -1.55 12.52
N GLU A 87 8.48 -2.33 13.58
CA GLU A 87 9.17 -3.61 13.50
C GLU A 87 8.17 -4.77 13.36
N ASN A 88 7.23 -4.87 14.28
CA ASN A 88 6.14 -5.84 14.22
C ASN A 88 4.82 -5.09 14.14
N PHE A 89 3.98 -5.42 13.17
CA PHE A 89 2.76 -4.65 12.91
C PHE A 89 1.68 -5.50 12.23
N GLU A 90 0.46 -5.06 12.37
CA GLU A 90 -0.66 -5.38 11.50
C GLU A 90 -1.07 -4.08 10.81
N LEU A 91 -0.96 -4.04 9.48
CA LEU A 91 -1.26 -2.89 8.64
C LEU A 91 -2.44 -3.22 7.74
N SER A 92 -3.47 -2.38 7.74
CA SER A 92 -4.61 -2.49 6.85
C SER A 92 -4.79 -1.17 6.09
N TRP A 93 -5.06 -1.25 4.79
CA TRP A 93 -5.30 -0.06 3.97
C TRP A 93 -6.30 -0.35 2.86
N ASP A 94 -7.07 0.69 2.50
CA ASP A 94 -7.88 0.71 1.31
C ASP A 94 -7.14 1.43 0.19
N TRP A 95 -7.23 0.91 -1.01
CA TRP A 95 -6.56 1.49 -2.16
C TRP A 95 -7.39 1.36 -3.41
N LYS A 96 -7.13 2.28 -4.35
CA LYS A 96 -7.74 2.29 -5.66
C LYS A 96 -6.71 2.73 -6.69
N ILE A 97 -6.60 1.94 -7.77
CA ILE A 97 -5.64 2.22 -8.83
C ILE A 97 -6.34 2.71 -10.09
N SER A 98 -5.69 3.60 -10.84
CA SER A 98 -6.16 4.03 -12.15
C SER A 98 -5.98 2.93 -13.21
N LYS A 99 -6.69 3.05 -14.33
CA LYS A 99 -6.52 2.15 -15.46
C LYS A 99 -5.08 2.16 -15.95
N GLY A 100 -4.46 0.97 -16.02
CA GLY A 100 -3.06 0.79 -16.37
C GLY A 100 -2.07 1.29 -15.31
N GLY A 101 -2.55 1.60 -14.10
CA GLY A 101 -1.71 2.09 -13.01
C GLY A 101 -0.83 1.01 -12.40
N ASN A 102 0.29 1.44 -11.84
CA ASN A 102 1.24 0.62 -11.08
C ASN A 102 1.69 1.37 -9.85
N SER A 103 1.70 0.70 -8.72
CA SER A 103 2.12 1.20 -7.42
C SER A 103 2.51 0.01 -6.53
N GLY A 104 2.97 0.27 -5.32
CA GLY A 104 3.29 -0.77 -4.35
C GLY A 104 3.30 -0.22 -2.93
N LEU A 105 3.14 -1.11 -1.96
CA LEU A 105 3.38 -0.82 -0.57
C LEU A 105 4.63 -1.59 -0.13
N LEU A 106 5.69 -0.82 0.18
CA LEU A 106 6.95 -1.38 0.63
C LEU A 106 7.05 -1.31 2.15
N TYR A 107 7.62 -2.33 2.75
CA TYR A 107 7.76 -2.42 4.20
C TYR A 107 9.16 -2.89 4.60
N HIS A 108 9.55 -2.68 5.86
CA HIS A 108 10.91 -2.94 6.34
C HIS A 108 12.03 -2.28 5.50
N VAL A 109 11.70 -1.15 4.87
CA VAL A 109 12.65 -0.40 4.03
C VAL A 109 13.79 0.16 4.90
N VAL A 110 15.02 -0.04 4.46
CA VAL A 110 16.20 0.56 5.09
C VAL A 110 16.57 1.83 4.35
N GLU A 111 16.34 2.98 5.00
CA GLU A 111 16.69 4.28 4.45
C GLU A 111 18.17 4.60 4.64
N ARG A 112 18.87 4.85 3.53
CA ARG A 112 20.24 5.37 3.52
C ARG A 112 20.46 6.13 2.20
N PRO A 113 21.34 7.16 2.20
CA PRO A 113 21.58 7.95 0.98
C PRO A 113 22.06 7.14 -0.25
N GLN A 114 22.71 6.00 -0.03
CA GLN A 114 23.13 5.11 -1.12
C GLN A 114 21.98 4.26 -1.70
N PHE A 115 20.82 4.24 -1.06
CA PHE A 115 19.64 3.52 -1.51
C PHE A 115 18.55 4.55 -1.93
N PRO A 116 18.56 5.02 -3.18
CA PRO A 116 17.66 6.07 -3.64
C PRO A 116 16.22 5.57 -3.87
N VAL A 117 16.03 4.26 -3.91
CA VAL A 117 14.72 3.62 -4.14
C VAL A 117 14.45 2.54 -3.09
N PRO A 118 13.22 2.40 -2.60
CA PRO A 118 12.91 1.54 -1.46
C PRO A 118 12.97 0.04 -1.77
N TYR A 119 12.68 -0.35 -3.00
CA TYR A 119 12.65 -1.77 -3.44
C TYR A 119 14.04 -2.44 -3.47
N VAL A 120 15.11 -1.69 -3.24
CA VAL A 120 16.45 -2.26 -3.05
C VAL A 120 16.63 -2.90 -1.67
N THR A 121 15.83 -2.47 -0.70
CA THR A 121 16.02 -2.85 0.70
C THR A 121 14.79 -3.40 1.40
N GLY A 122 13.61 -3.21 0.83
CA GLY A 122 12.34 -3.66 1.41
C GLY A 122 11.50 -4.44 0.41
N PRO A 123 10.78 -5.46 0.86
CA PRO A 123 9.83 -6.20 0.03
C PRO A 123 8.66 -5.32 -0.37
N GLU A 124 8.04 -5.65 -1.48
CA GLU A 124 6.94 -4.88 -2.07
C GLU A 124 5.67 -5.71 -2.21
N TYR A 125 4.62 -5.29 -1.53
CA TYR A 125 3.27 -5.75 -1.83
C TYR A 125 2.77 -5.03 -3.08
N GLN A 126 2.62 -5.75 -4.20
CA GLN A 126 2.33 -5.18 -5.51
C GLN A 126 0.88 -4.71 -5.66
N LEU A 127 0.71 -3.50 -6.17
CA LEU A 127 -0.56 -2.85 -6.50
C LEU A 127 -0.54 -2.44 -7.97
N ILE A 128 -1.18 -3.22 -8.85
CA ILE A 128 -1.15 -2.98 -10.29
C ILE A 128 -2.50 -3.33 -10.92
N ASP A 129 -2.84 -2.67 -12.03
CA ASP A 129 -3.99 -3.06 -12.85
C ASP A 129 -3.57 -4.19 -13.80
N ASP A 130 -3.77 -5.42 -13.37
CA ASP A 130 -3.42 -6.63 -14.13
C ASP A 130 -4.06 -6.70 -15.53
N ILE A 131 -5.20 -6.01 -15.72
CA ILE A 131 -6.02 -6.12 -16.93
C ILE A 131 -5.61 -5.13 -18.01
N ASN A 132 -5.30 -3.89 -17.60
CA ASN A 132 -5.08 -2.79 -18.52
C ASN A 132 -3.64 -2.24 -18.49
N PHE A 133 -2.73 -2.91 -17.80
CA PHE A 133 -1.33 -2.54 -17.87
C PHE A 133 -0.83 -2.61 -19.30
N ALA A 134 0.06 -1.69 -19.71
CA ALA A 134 0.43 -1.52 -21.10
C ALA A 134 1.16 -2.72 -21.70
N GLU A 135 1.88 -3.46 -20.86
CA GLU A 135 2.67 -4.63 -21.25
C GLU A 135 2.12 -5.89 -20.59
N PRO A 136 2.27 -7.08 -21.21
CA PRO A 136 1.93 -8.33 -20.56
C PRO A 136 2.71 -8.50 -19.25
N LEU A 137 2.02 -8.88 -18.17
CA LEU A 137 2.63 -9.13 -16.88
C LEU A 137 2.94 -10.62 -16.71
N GLU A 138 4.13 -10.89 -16.20
CA GLU A 138 4.46 -12.20 -15.66
C GLU A 138 3.78 -12.38 -14.29
N ASP A 139 3.56 -13.61 -13.85
CA ASP A 139 2.86 -13.88 -12.59
C ASP A 139 3.48 -13.17 -11.37
N TRP A 140 4.80 -13.06 -11.33
CA TRP A 140 5.53 -12.38 -10.25
C TRP A 140 5.40 -10.85 -10.22
N GLN A 141 4.75 -10.25 -11.22
CA GLN A 141 4.50 -8.81 -11.33
C GLN A 141 3.05 -8.44 -11.02
N ARG A 142 2.18 -9.42 -10.85
CA ARG A 142 0.74 -9.22 -10.74
C ARG A 142 0.33 -8.70 -9.37
N CYS A 143 -0.87 -8.15 -9.32
CA CYS A 143 -1.43 -7.58 -8.10
C CYS A 143 -1.52 -8.59 -6.95
N GLY A 144 -1.10 -8.19 -5.75
CA GLY A 144 -1.18 -9.00 -4.53
C GLY A 144 -0.04 -10.00 -4.33
N VAL A 145 0.96 -10.02 -5.21
CA VAL A 145 2.22 -10.75 -4.98
C VAL A 145 3.10 -9.99 -3.98
N ASP A 146 4.03 -10.68 -3.35
CA ASP A 146 5.25 -10.06 -2.85
C ASP A 146 6.25 -10.05 -4.02
N TYR A 147 6.51 -8.87 -4.57
CA TYR A 147 7.08 -8.66 -5.90
C TYR A 147 8.37 -9.45 -6.12
N ALA A 148 8.38 -10.26 -7.17
CA ALA A 148 9.49 -11.16 -7.57
C ALA A 148 9.90 -12.22 -6.53
N MET A 149 9.16 -12.36 -5.43
CA MET A 149 9.50 -13.28 -4.34
C MET A 149 8.44 -14.37 -4.13
N TYR A 150 7.21 -13.97 -3.76
CA TYR A 150 6.16 -14.93 -3.39
C TYR A 150 4.87 -14.68 -4.15
N LEU A 151 4.27 -15.77 -4.65
CA LEU A 151 3.05 -15.73 -5.45
C LEU A 151 1.85 -16.24 -4.65
N PRO A 152 0.67 -15.60 -4.79
CA PRO A 152 -0.58 -16.15 -4.28
C PRO A 152 -1.10 -17.28 -5.18
N ASP A 153 -2.08 -18.01 -4.68
CA ASP A 153 -2.97 -18.77 -5.57
C ASP A 153 -3.96 -17.79 -6.22
N PHE A 154 -3.71 -17.41 -7.46
CA PHE A 154 -4.53 -16.49 -8.24
C PHE A 154 -5.99 -16.93 -8.44
N ASN A 155 -6.33 -18.20 -8.15
CA ASN A 155 -7.70 -18.66 -8.19
C ASN A 155 -8.48 -18.30 -6.92
N THR A 156 -7.80 -17.98 -5.83
CA THR A 156 -8.41 -17.69 -4.52
C THR A 156 -8.51 -16.22 -4.21
N ILE A 157 -7.62 -15.38 -4.72
CA ILE A 157 -7.64 -13.95 -4.50
C ILE A 157 -8.69 -13.26 -5.39
N LYS A 158 -9.23 -12.16 -4.90
CA LYS A 158 -10.19 -11.34 -5.63
C LYS A 158 -9.72 -9.89 -5.63
N VAL A 159 -9.32 -9.41 -6.79
CA VAL A 159 -8.94 -8.01 -7.01
C VAL A 159 -10.10 -7.31 -7.70
N HIS A 160 -10.56 -6.19 -7.15
CA HIS A 160 -11.54 -5.34 -7.83
C HIS A 160 -10.84 -4.57 -8.96
N PRO A 161 -11.51 -4.33 -10.09
CA PRO A 161 -10.90 -3.69 -11.24
C PRO A 161 -10.47 -2.25 -10.96
N ALA A 162 -9.62 -1.73 -11.85
CA ALA A 162 -9.18 -0.33 -11.79
C ALA A 162 -10.37 0.63 -11.66
N GLY A 163 -10.25 1.61 -10.77
CA GLY A 163 -11.30 2.55 -10.41
C GLY A 163 -12.22 2.09 -9.26
N GLU A 164 -12.11 0.87 -8.80
CA GLU A 164 -12.83 0.35 -7.63
C GLU A 164 -11.89 0.24 -6.42
N TRP A 165 -12.46 0.30 -5.21
CA TRP A 165 -11.72 0.17 -3.97
C TRP A 165 -11.39 -1.29 -3.68
N ASN A 166 -10.17 -1.53 -3.25
CA ASN A 166 -9.66 -2.77 -2.69
C ASN A 166 -9.21 -2.52 -1.26
N ASN A 167 -9.26 -3.54 -0.43
CA ASN A 167 -8.65 -3.56 0.90
C ASN A 167 -7.48 -4.55 0.90
N SER A 168 -6.37 -4.15 1.47
CA SER A 168 -5.24 -5.04 1.70
C SER A 168 -4.79 -5.00 3.15
N LYS A 169 -4.14 -6.09 3.58
CA LYS A 169 -3.59 -6.20 4.92
C LYS A 169 -2.27 -6.97 4.90
N ILE A 170 -1.32 -6.52 5.70
CA ILE A 170 -0.07 -7.22 6.01
C ILE A 170 0.00 -7.41 7.52
N ILE A 171 0.32 -8.62 7.95
CA ILE A 171 0.71 -8.93 9.32
C ILE A 171 2.19 -9.31 9.26
N PHE A 172 3.01 -8.56 9.97
CA PHE A 172 4.42 -8.85 10.16
C PHE A 172 4.68 -9.11 11.64
N ASP A 173 4.96 -10.35 11.98
CA ASP A 173 5.16 -10.80 13.37
C ASP A 173 6.47 -11.59 13.51
N ASN A 174 7.52 -10.95 14.05
CA ASN A 174 8.82 -11.57 14.29
C ASN A 174 9.41 -12.29 13.06
N GLY A 175 9.26 -11.67 11.88
CA GLY A 175 9.72 -12.23 10.61
C GLY A 175 8.68 -13.07 9.88
N HIS A 176 7.61 -13.52 10.54
CA HIS A 176 6.52 -14.21 9.85
C HIS A 176 5.61 -13.19 9.18
N VAL A 177 5.40 -13.33 7.88
CA VAL A 177 4.62 -12.42 7.06
C VAL A 177 3.38 -13.13 6.53
N THR A 178 2.21 -12.51 6.70
CA THR A 178 0.96 -12.93 6.07
C THR A 178 0.28 -11.75 5.45
N SER A 179 -0.05 -11.84 4.16
CA SER A 179 -0.72 -10.77 3.42
C SER A 179 -2.10 -11.19 2.95
N PHE A 180 -2.98 -10.19 2.78
CA PHE A 180 -4.36 -10.39 2.38
C PHE A 180 -4.78 -9.34 1.33
N MET A 181 -5.70 -9.74 0.45
CA MET A 181 -6.41 -8.91 -0.52
C MET A 181 -7.91 -9.17 -0.42
N ASN A 182 -8.71 -8.14 -0.13
CA ASN A 182 -10.17 -8.24 0.01
C ASN A 182 -10.61 -9.42 0.90
N GLY A 183 -9.88 -9.60 2.03
CA GLY A 183 -10.14 -10.66 3.00
C GLY A 183 -9.60 -12.06 2.62
N HIS A 184 -9.00 -12.23 1.45
CA HIS A 184 -8.40 -13.48 1.02
C HIS A 184 -6.88 -13.45 1.22
N LYS A 185 -6.31 -14.50 1.84
CA LYS A 185 -4.86 -14.61 2.02
C LYS A 185 -4.18 -14.68 0.65
N THR A 186 -3.17 -13.82 0.44
CA THR A 186 -2.35 -13.80 -0.77
C THR A 186 -1.10 -14.63 -0.59
N VAL A 187 -0.19 -14.20 0.27
CA VAL A 187 1.07 -14.88 0.53
C VAL A 187 1.30 -15.07 2.03
N GLU A 188 2.12 -16.07 2.36
CA GLU A 188 2.58 -16.34 3.72
C GLU A 188 3.99 -16.92 3.63
N PHE A 189 4.94 -16.33 4.37
CA PHE A 189 6.34 -16.73 4.34
C PHE A 189 7.08 -16.23 5.58
N ASP A 190 8.30 -16.75 5.77
CA ASP A 190 9.21 -16.30 6.83
C ASP A 190 10.31 -15.43 6.20
N ALA A 191 10.30 -14.15 6.52
CA ALA A 191 11.35 -13.22 6.16
C ALA A 191 12.69 -13.62 6.82
N TRP A 192 13.80 -13.33 6.12
CA TRP A 192 15.16 -13.64 6.55
C TRP A 192 15.43 -15.15 6.71
N SER A 193 14.62 -16.00 6.12
CA SER A 193 14.88 -17.44 5.97
C SER A 193 15.89 -17.69 4.83
N ASP A 194 16.30 -18.95 4.67
CA ASP A 194 17.19 -19.35 3.56
C ASP A 194 16.52 -19.18 2.17
N ASP A 195 15.20 -19.10 2.13
CA ASP A 195 14.40 -18.90 0.91
C ASP A 195 14.11 -17.41 0.59
N TRP A 196 14.50 -16.53 1.49
CA TRP A 196 14.30 -15.07 1.41
C TRP A 196 15.24 -14.40 0.42
#